data_9e86298baa7916590a91558f02d29f49
#
_entry.id   9e86298baa7916590a91558f02d29f49
#
_cell.length_a   1.000
_cell.length_b   1.000
_cell.length_c   1.000
_cell.angle_alpha   90.00
_cell.angle_beta   90.00
_cell.angle_gamma   90.00
#
_symmetry.space_group_name_H-M   'P 1'
#
loop_
_entity.id
_entity.type
_entity.pdbx_description
1 polymer ?
#
loop_
_entity_poly.entity_id
_entity_poly.type
_entity_poly.pdbx_seq_one_letter_code
_entity_poly.pdbx_strand_id
1 'polypeptide(L)'
;MADHVSPWEDEKGWTHSNCPNGYNFLDVVCHLSRYLGYPQCPEYIAKMVTENEEQVHQVFIYLTPHPDRVHMFQEMNPTLREVYEVVALAALTELCEIFCRYTNFVLDS
;
A
#
# COMPACT_ATOMS: atom_id res chain seq x y z
N MET A 1 -9.72 -17.02 -6.84
CA MET A 1 -9.25 -16.75 -7.43
C MET A 1 -9.31 -15.46 -7.92
N ALA A 2 -10.09 -14.93 -8.07
CA ALA A 2 -10.25 -13.74 -8.78
C ALA A 2 -9.79 -12.47 -8.20
N ASP A 3 -9.24 -12.49 -7.03
CA ASP A 3 -8.83 -11.26 -6.38
C ASP A 3 -7.49 -10.72 -6.87
N HIS A 4 -6.81 -11.51 -7.69
CA HIS A 4 -5.53 -11.08 -8.21
C HIS A 4 -5.67 -10.52 -9.59
N VAL A 5 -5.47 -9.21 -9.69
CA VAL A 5 -5.30 -8.58 -10.99
C VAL A 5 -3.82 -8.68 -11.31
N SER A 6 -3.50 -9.23 -12.47
CA SER A 6 -2.11 -9.32 -12.90
C SER A 6 -1.49 -7.92 -12.95
N PRO A 7 -0.23 -7.78 -12.52
CA PRO A 7 0.45 -6.48 -12.64
C PRO A 7 0.47 -6.03 -14.09
N TRP A 8 0.31 -4.74 -14.30
CA TRP A 8 0.34 -4.16 -15.64
C TRP A 8 1.12 -2.84 -15.61
N GLU A 9 1.72 -2.52 -16.74
CA GLU A 9 2.53 -1.31 -16.87
C GLU A 9 1.77 -0.27 -17.67
N ASP A 10 1.76 0.96 -17.20
CA ASP A 10 1.10 2.05 -17.91
C ASP A 10 2.05 2.72 -18.90
N GLU A 11 1.55 3.72 -19.61
CA GLU A 11 2.31 4.40 -20.67
C GLU A 11 3.54 5.14 -20.14
N LYS A 12 3.53 5.49 -18.85
CA LYS A 12 4.62 6.22 -18.23
C LYS A 12 5.66 5.32 -17.59
N GLY A 13 5.47 4.01 -17.67
CA GLY A 13 6.40 3.05 -17.11
C GLY A 13 6.14 2.65 -15.67
N TRP A 14 4.99 3.02 -15.12
CA TRP A 14 4.63 2.60 -13.77
C TRP A 14 3.96 1.24 -13.81
N THR A 15 4.40 0.36 -12.92
CA THR A 15 3.78 -0.96 -12.77
C THR A 15 2.71 -0.88 -11.70
N HIS A 16 1.49 -1.25 -12.05
CA HIS A 16 0.34 -1.25 -11.15
C HIS A 16 0.08 -2.66 -10.64
N SER A 17 -0.22 -2.80 -9.38
CA SER A 17 -0.57 -4.10 -8.80
C SER A 17 -1.43 -3.90 -7.57
N ASN A 18 -2.18 -4.96 -7.24
CA ASN A 18 -2.96 -5.03 -6.02
C ASN A 18 -2.39 -6.16 -5.17
N CYS A 19 -1.89 -5.83 -3.99
CA CYS A 19 -1.46 -6.83 -3.02
C CYS A 19 -0.54 -7.90 -3.63
N PRO A 20 0.68 -7.54 -4.07
CA PRO A 20 1.61 -8.54 -4.60
C PRO A 20 1.89 -9.65 -3.59
N ASN A 21 2.01 -10.89 -4.09
CA ASN A 21 2.24 -12.04 -3.24
C ASN A 21 3.65 -12.06 -2.67
N GLY A 22 3.79 -12.65 -1.50
CA GLY A 22 5.08 -12.90 -0.90
C GLY A 22 5.62 -11.77 -0.04
N TYR A 23 4.81 -10.77 0.23
CA TYR A 23 5.19 -9.65 1.07
C TYR A 23 4.29 -9.63 2.31
N ASN A 24 4.89 -9.82 3.47
CA ASN A 24 4.15 -9.98 4.71
C ASN A 24 3.32 -8.76 5.09
N PHE A 25 3.93 -7.58 5.03
CA PHE A 25 3.22 -6.37 5.42
C PHE A 25 2.13 -5.98 4.42
N LEU A 26 2.33 -6.31 3.15
CA LEU A 26 1.30 -6.03 2.15
C LEU A 26 0.02 -6.83 2.42
N ASP A 27 0.18 -8.09 2.80
CA ASP A 27 -0.96 -8.92 3.16
C ASP A 27 -1.71 -8.34 4.36
N VAL A 28 -0.97 -7.89 5.37
CA VAL A 28 -1.59 -7.32 6.56
C VAL A 28 -2.35 -6.04 6.22
N VAL A 29 -1.77 -5.18 5.38
CA VAL A 29 -2.45 -3.96 4.94
C VAL A 29 -3.75 -4.29 4.22
N CYS A 30 -3.72 -5.28 3.34
CA CYS A 30 -4.90 -5.69 2.60
C CYS A 30 -6.00 -6.19 3.55
N HIS A 31 -5.65 -7.07 4.48
CA HIS A 31 -6.62 -7.61 5.42
C HIS A 31 -7.17 -6.54 6.35
N LEU A 32 -6.31 -5.68 6.86
CA LEU A 32 -6.75 -4.65 7.79
C LEU A 32 -7.63 -3.61 7.10
N SER A 33 -7.32 -3.22 5.87
CA SER A 33 -8.15 -2.28 5.15
C SER A 33 -9.54 -2.86 4.89
N ARG A 34 -9.63 -4.16 4.58
CA ARG A 34 -10.92 -4.84 4.43
C ARG A 34 -11.68 -4.86 5.74
N TYR A 35 -10.98 -5.15 6.83
CA TYR A 35 -11.61 -5.18 8.15
C TYR A 35 -12.19 -3.81 8.51
N LEU A 36 -11.50 -2.74 8.14
CA LEU A 36 -11.97 -1.38 8.38
C LEU A 36 -13.07 -0.94 7.41
N GLY A 37 -13.41 -1.79 6.43
CA GLY A 37 -14.51 -1.51 5.51
C GLY A 37 -14.14 -0.62 4.36
N TYR A 38 -12.87 -0.56 4.00
CA TYR A 38 -12.46 0.25 2.86
C TYR A 38 -13.06 -0.30 1.57
N PRO A 39 -13.62 0.57 0.72
CA PRO A 39 -14.35 0.12 -0.47
C PRO A 39 -13.48 -0.49 -1.55
N GLN A 40 -12.19 -0.21 -1.54
CA GLN A 40 -11.28 -0.71 -2.57
C GLN A 40 -10.05 -1.33 -1.95
N CYS A 41 -9.48 -2.30 -2.65
CA CYS A 41 -8.21 -2.89 -2.25
C CYS A 41 -7.10 -1.85 -2.41
N PRO A 42 -6.05 -1.92 -1.58
CA PRO A 42 -4.90 -1.05 -1.77
C PRO A 42 -4.31 -1.22 -3.16
N GLU A 43 -3.88 -0.11 -3.76
CA GLU A 43 -3.22 -0.15 -5.05
C GLU A 43 -1.77 0.26 -4.87
N TYR A 44 -0.87 -0.48 -5.51
CA TYR A 44 0.56 -0.21 -5.49
C TYR A 44 1.01 0.16 -6.89
N ILE A 45 1.75 1.25 -7.03
CA ILE A 45 2.40 1.57 -8.29
C ILE A 45 3.89 1.73 -8.05
N ALA A 46 4.68 1.17 -8.93
CA ALA A 46 6.12 1.09 -8.77
C ALA A 46 6.84 1.46 -10.06
N LYS A 47 7.98 2.10 -9.92
CA LYS A 47 8.81 2.47 -11.05
C LYS A 47 10.27 2.50 -10.62
N MET A 48 11.17 2.13 -11.52
CA MET A 48 12.59 2.30 -11.28
C MET A 48 13.00 3.70 -11.73
N VAL A 49 13.65 4.42 -10.86
CA VAL A 49 14.13 5.76 -11.13
C VAL A 49 15.62 5.85 -10.81
N THR A 50 16.28 6.86 -11.37
CA THR A 50 17.69 7.09 -11.07
C THR A 50 17.79 8.27 -10.10
N GLU A 51 18.47 8.04 -9.00
CA GLU A 51 18.69 9.06 -7.99
C GLU A 51 20.14 9.00 -7.56
N ASN A 52 20.86 10.13 -7.67
CA ASN A 52 22.28 10.21 -7.32
C ASN A 52 23.11 9.13 -8.02
N GLU A 53 22.85 8.94 -9.32
CA GLU A 53 23.54 7.96 -10.15
C GLU A 53 23.25 6.51 -9.79
N GLU A 54 22.34 6.26 -8.88
CA GLU A 54 21.93 4.90 -8.51
C GLU A 54 20.51 4.65 -8.95
N GLN A 55 20.23 3.41 -9.34
CA GLN A 55 18.88 3.00 -9.66
C GLN A 55 18.17 2.56 -8.39
N VAL A 56 17.02 3.17 -8.13
CA VAL A 56 16.20 2.82 -6.98
C VAL A 56 14.77 2.59 -7.43
N HIS A 57 14.06 1.77 -6.67
CA HIS A 57 12.63 1.56 -6.90
C HIS A 57 11.84 2.57 -6.10
N GLN A 58 10.90 3.22 -6.76
CA GLN A 58 9.98 4.13 -6.10
C GLN A 58 8.60 3.49 -6.10
N VAL A 59 8.00 3.38 -4.93
CA VAL A 59 6.69 2.72 -4.80
C VAL A 59 5.74 3.65 -4.07
N PHE A 60 4.54 3.77 -4.63
CA PHE A 60 3.44 4.44 -3.97
C PHE A 60 2.39 3.40 -3.59
N ILE A 61 1.80 3.57 -2.43
CA ILE A 61 0.62 2.81 -2.06
C ILE A 61 -0.54 3.79 -1.88
N TYR A 62 -1.69 3.44 -2.45
CA TYR A 62 -2.90 4.24 -2.34
C TYR A 62 -3.94 3.46 -1.55
N LEU A 63 -4.41 4.08 -0.47
CA LEU A 63 -5.51 3.56 0.33
C LEU A 63 -6.70 4.48 0.18
N THR A 64 -7.86 3.90 -0.09
CA THR A 64 -9.07 4.69 -0.33
C THR A 64 -10.12 4.35 0.73
N PRO A 65 -10.06 5.01 1.90
CA PRO A 65 -11.04 4.75 2.96
C PRO A 65 -12.45 5.25 2.62
N HIS A 66 -12.53 6.22 1.73
CA HIS A 66 -13.79 6.80 1.32
C HIS A 66 -13.66 7.23 -0.13
N PRO A 67 -14.72 7.17 -0.93
CA PRO A 67 -14.62 7.57 -2.34
C PRO A 67 -14.01 8.95 -2.57
N ASP A 68 -14.16 9.86 -1.62
CA ASP A 68 -13.66 11.22 -1.74
C ASP A 68 -12.28 11.42 -1.10
N ARG A 69 -11.69 10.35 -0.56
CA ARG A 69 -10.41 10.45 0.14
C ARG A 69 -9.45 9.39 -0.35
N VAL A 70 -8.23 9.79 -0.62
CA VAL A 70 -7.17 8.87 -0.97
C VAL A 70 -5.98 9.19 -0.07
N HIS A 71 -5.50 8.18 0.64
CA HIS A 71 -4.27 8.29 1.41
C HIS A 71 -3.14 7.71 0.57
N MET A 72 -2.07 8.46 0.44
CA MET A 72 -0.93 8.05 -0.37
C MET A 72 0.32 7.98 0.49
N PHE A 73 1.07 6.90 0.33
CA PHE A 73 2.36 6.70 0.98
C PHE A 73 3.40 6.43 -0.10
N GLN A 74 4.61 6.90 0.12
CA GLN A 74 5.68 6.77 -0.86
C GLN A 74 6.98 6.39 -0.17
N GLU A 75 7.74 5.49 -0.80
CA GLU A 75 9.08 5.13 -0.36
C GLU A 75 9.96 4.84 -1.56
N MET A 76 11.27 4.94 -1.35
CA MET A 76 12.25 4.58 -2.36
C MET A 76 13.33 3.73 -1.74
N ASN A 77 13.79 2.71 -2.46
CA ASN A 77 14.81 1.79 -1.97
C ASN A 77 15.46 1.10 -3.17
N PRO A 78 16.77 0.80 -3.12
CA PRO A 78 17.42 0.04 -4.18
C PRO A 78 16.85 -1.36 -4.37
N THR A 79 16.28 -1.96 -3.34
CA THR A 79 15.71 -3.29 -3.38
C THR A 79 14.19 -3.22 -3.46
N LEU A 80 13.62 -3.82 -4.51
CA LEU A 80 12.17 -3.78 -4.73
C LEU A 80 11.40 -4.39 -3.56
N ARG A 81 11.88 -5.51 -3.04
CA ARG A 81 11.20 -6.16 -1.91
C ARG A 81 11.16 -5.25 -0.69
N GLU A 82 12.28 -4.61 -0.38
CA GLU A 82 12.36 -3.73 0.79
C GLU A 82 11.46 -2.51 0.64
N VAL A 83 11.39 -1.92 -0.55
CA VAL A 83 10.57 -0.73 -0.72
C VAL A 83 9.09 -1.06 -0.55
N TYR A 84 8.64 -2.22 -1.02
CA TYR A 84 7.26 -2.65 -0.81
C TYR A 84 6.97 -2.84 0.68
N GLU A 85 7.90 -3.48 1.40
CA GLU A 85 7.70 -3.70 2.83
C GLU A 85 7.69 -2.39 3.61
N VAL A 86 8.59 -1.46 3.28
CA VAL A 86 8.67 -0.18 3.99
C VAL A 86 7.44 0.68 3.74
N VAL A 87 6.98 0.76 2.49
CA VAL A 87 5.78 1.55 2.20
C VAL A 87 4.54 0.92 2.83
N ALA A 88 4.50 -0.42 2.85
CA ALA A 88 3.39 -1.11 3.50
C ALA A 88 3.42 -0.89 5.01
N LEU A 89 4.60 -0.86 5.61
CA LEU A 89 4.72 -0.59 7.04
C LEU A 89 4.23 0.82 7.38
N ALA A 90 4.55 1.81 6.55
CA ALA A 90 4.05 3.16 6.75
C ALA A 90 2.53 3.20 6.70
N ALA A 91 1.94 2.53 5.71
CA ALA A 91 0.49 2.45 5.58
C ALA A 91 -0.12 1.69 6.76
N LEU A 92 0.52 0.60 7.18
CA LEU A 92 0.05 -0.20 8.29
C LEU A 92 0.03 0.59 9.60
N THR A 93 1.04 1.42 9.83
CA THR A 93 1.10 2.27 11.00
C THR A 93 -0.12 3.20 11.04
N GLU A 94 -0.46 3.81 9.90
CA GLU A 94 -1.64 4.66 9.82
C GLU A 94 -2.93 3.88 10.05
N LEU A 95 -3.03 2.70 9.44
CA LEU A 95 -4.23 1.87 9.61
C LEU A 95 -4.39 1.39 11.05
N CYS A 96 -3.30 1.04 11.71
CA CYS A 96 -3.35 0.63 13.11
C CYS A 96 -3.79 1.79 14.00
N GLU A 97 -3.36 2.99 13.70
CA GLU A 97 -3.78 4.16 14.46
C GLU A 97 -5.28 4.40 14.29
N ILE A 98 -5.78 4.28 13.07
CA ILE A 98 -7.22 4.40 12.81
C ILE A 98 -7.98 3.30 13.54
N PHE A 99 -7.49 2.07 13.47
CA PHE A 99 -8.12 0.93 14.15
C PHE A 99 -8.16 1.15 15.66
N CYS A 100 -7.07 1.63 16.25
CA CYS A 100 -7.03 1.88 17.69
C CYS A 100 -8.02 2.96 18.10
N ARG A 101 -8.14 4.03 17.33
CA ARG A 101 -9.13 5.07 17.61
C ARG A 101 -10.54 4.52 17.56
N TYR A 102 -10.83 3.71 16.56
CA TYR A 102 -12.13 3.11 16.40
C TYR A 102 -12.44 2.19 17.58
N THR A 103 -11.48 1.34 17.95
CA THR A 103 -11.65 0.40 19.06
C THR A 103 -11.83 1.12 20.38
N ASN A 104 -11.01 2.14 20.63
CA ASN A 104 -11.10 2.90 21.86
C ASN A 104 -12.43 3.64 21.96
N PHE A 105 -12.91 4.19 20.86
CA PHE A 105 -14.20 4.84 20.84
C PHE A 105 -15.32 3.88 21.22
N VAL A 106 -15.29 2.68 20.68
CA VAL A 106 -16.31 1.67 20.97
C VAL A 106 -16.22 1.23 22.43
N LEU A 107 -15.01 1.05 22.95
CA LEU A 107 -14.82 0.59 24.32
C LEU A 107 -15.17 1.66 25.35
N ASP A 108 -14.96 2.92 24.99
CA ASP A 108 -15.24 4.03 25.90
C ASP A 108 -16.72 4.41 25.94
N SER A 109 -17.48 3.89 25.00
CA SER A 109 -18.90 4.16 25.00
C SER A 109 -19.69 3.07 25.75
#